data_b3757b9e0086f0f1a5254550e8422638
#
_entry.id   b3757b9e0086f0f1a5254550e8422638
#
_cell.length_a   1.000
_cell.length_b   1.000
_cell.length_c   1.000
_cell.angle_alpha   90.00
_cell.angle_beta   90.00
_cell.angle_gamma   90.00
#
_symmetry.space_group_name_H-M   'P 1'
#
loop_
_entity.id
_entity.type
_entity.pdbx_description
1 polymer ?
#
loop_
_entity_poly.entity_id
_entity_poly.type
_entity_poly.pdbx_seq_one_letter_code
_entity_poly.pdbx_strand_id
1 'polypeptide(L)'
;EPGHDVQLLGVIRPGEPAGEMSLIADAPHSADVVALRDSEIIAVPRDVFLEACEADTAVMIELAKLMMLRSRQAVTRGGAGEPSVFGFISLGSGLLRPLVDRLAREIAGLGYSVTAIGSEVQSAPTEWFSDVERTHDFVLYVAEAPDSGWRHLVARQVDRLFHVGRGDRNPPRSGAGAAAALASPLQAQQLVDLILLHTPDTSRPSGSEAWLDVARPARLFHLRRDHDADIARMARILTGQSVGLVLSGGGARAYAHIGAVRALRERGVPIDFLGGVSMGAVVAAGVAMGWGDAEMERRIREAFVTTSPLDDIAVPLLAMTHGMKVNERLAHHFGDVQIADLWLPFFCVSSNLTTGAYQVHRRGLLREALRASISLPGVLPPATSDNNVLVDGAVLKNFPADVMRASQLGPIV
;
A
#
# COMPACT_ATOMS: atom_id res chain seq x y z
N GLU A 1 -16.79 -12.02 -11.57
CA GLU A 1 -17.79 -11.79 -10.49
C GLU A 1 -17.47 -10.48 -9.79
N PRO A 2 -18.45 -9.59 -9.55
CA PRO A 2 -18.18 -8.32 -8.89
C PRO A 2 -17.90 -8.58 -7.40
N GLY A 3 -16.63 -8.36 -6.96
CA GLY A 3 -16.25 -8.44 -5.56
C GLY A 3 -14.87 -9.00 -5.23
N HIS A 4 -14.08 -9.41 -6.23
CA HIS A 4 -12.69 -9.79 -5.96
C HIS A 4 -11.78 -8.58 -6.15
N ASP A 5 -11.01 -8.23 -5.12
CA ASP A 5 -9.92 -7.27 -5.22
C ASP A 5 -8.96 -7.74 -6.31
N VAL A 6 -8.72 -6.89 -7.32
CA VAL A 6 -7.74 -7.17 -8.38
C VAL A 6 -6.36 -7.19 -7.73
N GLN A 7 -5.72 -8.35 -7.73
CA GLN A 7 -4.37 -8.51 -7.23
C GLN A 7 -3.36 -8.45 -8.38
N LEU A 8 -2.41 -7.51 -8.32
CA LEU A 8 -1.29 -7.48 -9.24
C LEU A 8 -0.36 -8.67 -8.94
N LEU A 9 -0.25 -9.60 -9.90
CA LEU A 9 0.63 -10.78 -9.78
C LEU A 9 2.06 -10.48 -10.22
N GLY A 10 2.25 -9.49 -11.12
CA GLY A 10 3.56 -9.10 -11.63
C GLY A 10 3.44 -8.10 -12.78
N VAL A 11 4.58 -7.60 -13.24
CA VAL A 11 4.70 -6.71 -14.40
C VAL A 11 5.57 -7.40 -15.45
N ILE A 12 5.10 -7.42 -16.70
CA ILE A 12 5.84 -7.91 -17.87
C ILE A 12 6.59 -6.70 -18.45
N ARG A 13 7.90 -6.82 -18.60
CA ARG A 13 8.76 -5.74 -19.10
C ARG A 13 8.88 -5.75 -20.62
N PRO A 14 9.26 -4.63 -21.25
CA PRO A 14 9.58 -4.61 -22.67
C PRO A 14 10.58 -5.71 -23.08
N GLY A 15 10.25 -6.45 -24.13
CA GLY A 15 11.05 -7.60 -24.62
C GLY A 15 10.75 -8.92 -23.93
N GLU A 16 9.90 -8.96 -22.92
CA GLU A 16 9.47 -10.20 -22.29
C GLU A 16 8.18 -10.75 -22.93
N PRO A 17 8.07 -12.08 -23.15
CA PRO A 17 6.86 -12.69 -23.70
C PRO A 17 5.74 -12.75 -22.65
N ALA A 18 4.50 -12.85 -23.15
CA ALA A 18 3.30 -13.09 -22.35
C ALA A 18 2.50 -14.24 -22.94
N GLY A 19 2.04 -15.18 -22.10
CA GLY A 19 1.22 -16.33 -22.53
C GLY A 19 2.02 -17.56 -22.94
N GLU A 20 3.35 -17.52 -22.94
CA GLU A 20 4.25 -18.62 -23.31
C GLU A 20 4.02 -19.86 -22.44
N MET A 21 3.77 -19.68 -21.13
CA MET A 21 3.53 -20.81 -20.21
C MET A 21 2.28 -21.59 -20.58
N SER A 22 1.21 -20.90 -20.95
CA SER A 22 -0.05 -21.52 -21.36
C SER A 22 0.09 -22.27 -22.69
N LEU A 23 0.90 -21.74 -23.63
CA LEU A 23 1.20 -22.37 -24.89
C LEU A 23 2.01 -23.63 -24.70
N ILE A 24 3.05 -23.63 -23.88
CA ILE A 24 3.93 -24.79 -23.64
C ILE A 24 3.21 -25.88 -22.82
N ALA A 25 2.42 -25.45 -21.80
CA ALA A 25 1.72 -26.39 -20.92
C ALA A 25 0.40 -26.90 -21.48
N ASP A 26 -0.06 -26.38 -22.62
CA ASP A 26 -1.39 -26.65 -23.21
C ASP A 26 -2.52 -26.43 -22.18
N ALA A 27 -2.42 -25.35 -21.41
CA ALA A 27 -3.29 -25.02 -20.29
C ALA A 27 -3.95 -23.64 -20.45
N PRO A 28 -5.09 -23.37 -19.80
CA PRO A 28 -5.68 -22.03 -19.76
C PRO A 28 -4.73 -21.00 -19.16
N HIS A 29 -4.91 -19.73 -19.52
CA HIS A 29 -4.18 -18.63 -18.89
C HIS A 29 -4.47 -18.57 -17.40
N SER A 30 -3.44 -18.39 -16.59
CA SER A 30 -3.53 -18.35 -15.13
C SER A 30 -3.93 -16.97 -14.58
N ALA A 31 -3.84 -15.92 -15.42
CA ALA A 31 -4.16 -14.55 -15.08
C ALA A 31 -4.49 -13.73 -16.33
N ASP A 32 -5.20 -12.62 -16.13
CA ASP A 32 -5.41 -11.63 -17.18
C ASP A 32 -4.16 -10.76 -17.34
N VAL A 33 -3.80 -10.45 -18.58
CA VAL A 33 -2.71 -9.55 -18.92
C VAL A 33 -3.31 -8.23 -19.38
N VAL A 34 -2.95 -7.15 -18.69
CA VAL A 34 -3.49 -5.81 -18.93
C VAL A 34 -2.34 -4.85 -19.20
N ALA A 35 -2.45 -4.03 -20.26
CA ALA A 35 -1.49 -2.97 -20.52
C ALA A 35 -1.62 -1.87 -19.45
N LEU A 36 -0.58 -1.67 -18.64
CA LEU A 36 -0.51 -0.60 -17.62
C LEU A 36 -0.22 0.76 -18.26
N ARG A 37 0.39 0.76 -19.45
CA ARG A 37 0.76 1.94 -20.22
C ARG A 37 0.64 1.66 -21.72
N ASP A 38 0.81 2.69 -22.57
CA ASP A 38 0.88 2.50 -24.01
C ASP A 38 1.96 1.47 -24.36
N SER A 39 1.57 0.39 -25.04
CA SER A 39 2.44 -0.74 -25.31
C SER A 39 2.33 -1.17 -26.75
N GLU A 40 3.46 -1.42 -27.38
CA GLU A 40 3.53 -2.09 -28.67
C GLU A 40 3.77 -3.58 -28.44
N ILE A 41 2.94 -4.42 -29.06
CA ILE A 41 3.02 -5.88 -28.91
C ILE A 41 3.22 -6.55 -30.26
N ILE A 42 4.03 -7.60 -30.25
CA ILE A 42 4.18 -8.51 -31.40
C ILE A 42 3.39 -9.78 -31.08
N ALA A 43 2.31 -10.01 -31.80
CA ALA A 43 1.54 -11.25 -31.66
C ALA A 43 2.21 -12.36 -32.48
N VAL A 44 2.60 -13.44 -31.82
CA VAL A 44 3.18 -14.63 -32.47
C VAL A 44 2.13 -15.74 -32.48
N PRO A 45 1.67 -16.22 -33.65
CA PRO A 45 0.77 -17.36 -33.75
C PRO A 45 1.37 -18.65 -33.11
N ARG A 46 0.49 -19.49 -32.55
CA ARG A 46 0.90 -20.72 -31.83
C ARG A 46 1.78 -21.63 -32.65
N ASP A 47 1.41 -21.87 -33.91
CA ASP A 47 2.13 -22.70 -34.84
C ASP A 47 3.53 -22.17 -35.13
N VAL A 48 3.65 -20.86 -35.39
CA VAL A 48 4.93 -20.20 -35.61
C VAL A 48 5.81 -20.24 -34.36
N PHE A 49 5.23 -20.06 -33.17
CA PHE A 49 5.95 -20.18 -31.91
C PHE A 49 6.51 -21.59 -31.68
N LEU A 50 5.69 -22.63 -31.90
CA LEU A 50 6.13 -24.04 -31.75
C LEU A 50 7.18 -24.40 -32.76
N GLU A 51 7.01 -24.00 -34.03
CA GLU A 51 8.00 -24.20 -35.08
C GLU A 51 9.35 -23.58 -34.75
N ALA A 52 9.35 -22.34 -34.23
CA ALA A 52 10.56 -21.68 -33.78
C ALA A 52 11.25 -22.41 -32.61
N CYS A 53 10.47 -22.94 -31.66
CA CYS A 53 10.99 -23.73 -30.55
C CYS A 53 11.59 -25.07 -31.00
N GLU A 54 11.04 -25.70 -32.05
CA GLU A 54 11.55 -26.93 -32.61
C GLU A 54 12.81 -26.70 -33.49
N ALA A 55 12.83 -25.56 -34.21
CA ALA A 55 13.90 -25.22 -35.11
C ALA A 55 15.18 -24.77 -34.41
N ASP A 56 15.06 -24.07 -33.26
CA ASP A 56 16.21 -23.54 -32.56
C ASP A 56 16.12 -23.81 -31.04
N THR A 57 16.98 -24.72 -30.57
CA THR A 57 17.10 -25.08 -29.16
C THR A 57 17.46 -23.87 -28.26
N ALA A 58 18.11 -22.83 -28.81
CA ALA A 58 18.45 -21.63 -28.05
C ALA A 58 17.19 -20.89 -27.60
N VAL A 59 16.14 -20.87 -28.41
CA VAL A 59 14.84 -20.29 -28.06
C VAL A 59 14.24 -20.96 -26.81
N MET A 60 14.26 -22.31 -26.81
CA MET A 60 13.77 -23.08 -25.66
C MET A 60 14.61 -22.86 -24.38
N ILE A 61 15.93 -22.75 -24.53
CA ILE A 61 16.81 -22.46 -23.37
C ILE A 61 16.54 -21.08 -22.80
N GLU A 62 16.37 -20.07 -23.62
CA GLU A 62 16.06 -18.69 -23.14
C GLU A 62 14.66 -18.63 -22.51
N LEU A 63 13.66 -19.30 -23.09
CA LEU A 63 12.34 -19.42 -22.47
C LEU A 63 12.41 -20.15 -21.12
N ALA A 64 13.15 -21.27 -21.04
CA ALA A 64 13.32 -22.00 -19.79
C ALA A 64 14.02 -21.14 -18.71
N LYS A 65 15.05 -20.38 -19.07
CA LYS A 65 15.71 -19.42 -18.16
C LYS A 65 14.72 -18.38 -17.67
N LEU A 66 13.93 -17.78 -18.55
CA LEU A 66 12.92 -16.79 -18.21
C LEU A 66 11.88 -17.37 -17.25
N MET A 67 11.36 -18.56 -17.54
CA MET A 67 10.39 -19.27 -16.68
C MET A 67 10.97 -19.58 -15.30
N MET A 68 12.23 -20.02 -15.23
CA MET A 68 12.92 -20.26 -13.97
C MET A 68 13.13 -18.96 -13.17
N LEU A 69 13.48 -17.86 -13.85
CA LEU A 69 13.64 -16.55 -13.22
C LEU A 69 12.29 -16.05 -12.67
N ARG A 70 11.21 -16.14 -13.45
CA ARG A 70 9.85 -15.78 -13.01
C ARG A 70 9.38 -16.66 -11.85
N SER A 71 9.61 -17.98 -11.92
CA SER A 71 9.27 -18.90 -10.83
C SER A 71 10.04 -18.59 -9.54
N ARG A 72 11.35 -18.31 -9.65
CA ARG A 72 12.16 -17.89 -8.50
C ARG A 72 11.72 -16.54 -7.94
N GLN A 73 11.41 -15.58 -8.79
CA GLN A 73 10.91 -14.25 -8.36
C GLN A 73 9.53 -14.37 -7.70
N ALA A 74 8.65 -15.23 -8.20
CA ALA A 74 7.37 -15.52 -7.56
C ALA A 74 7.53 -16.15 -6.16
N VAL A 75 8.56 -16.97 -5.96
CA VAL A 75 8.83 -17.66 -4.68
C VAL A 75 9.62 -16.76 -3.72
N THR A 76 10.60 -15.98 -4.21
CA THR A 76 11.51 -15.19 -3.36
C THR A 76 11.10 -13.73 -3.17
N ARG A 77 10.32 -13.15 -4.06
CA ARG A 77 9.99 -11.71 -4.09
C ARG A 77 8.53 -11.40 -4.43
N GLY A 78 7.59 -12.28 -4.23
CA GLY A 78 6.16 -11.91 -4.32
C GLY A 78 5.71 -11.19 -5.60
N GLY A 79 6.32 -11.42 -6.75
CA GLY A 79 5.87 -10.83 -8.00
C GLY A 79 6.99 -10.54 -8.99
N ALA A 80 6.76 -10.87 -10.25
CA ALA A 80 7.63 -10.53 -11.37
C ALA A 80 7.52 -9.02 -11.66
N GLY A 81 8.66 -8.32 -11.78
CA GLY A 81 8.76 -6.96 -12.30
C GLY A 81 8.16 -5.88 -11.37
N GLU A 82 8.98 -5.36 -10.46
CA GLU A 82 8.60 -4.16 -9.70
C GLU A 82 8.47 -2.97 -10.65
N PRO A 83 7.44 -2.07 -10.45
CA PRO A 83 7.34 -0.83 -11.20
C PRO A 83 8.64 -0.03 -11.11
N SER A 84 9.11 0.49 -12.22
CA SER A 84 10.35 1.28 -12.29
C SER A 84 10.13 2.68 -12.89
N VAL A 85 8.99 2.88 -13.54
CA VAL A 85 8.60 4.14 -14.17
C VAL A 85 7.42 4.73 -13.41
N PHE A 86 7.65 5.85 -12.73
CA PHE A 86 6.68 6.50 -11.86
C PHE A 86 6.29 7.87 -12.37
N GLY A 87 4.99 8.17 -12.36
CA GLY A 87 4.46 9.49 -12.68
C GLY A 87 3.97 10.23 -11.45
N PHE A 88 4.33 11.49 -11.33
CA PHE A 88 3.86 12.37 -10.29
C PHE A 88 3.04 13.51 -10.91
N ILE A 89 1.75 13.56 -10.58
CA ILE A 89 0.83 14.56 -11.11
C ILE A 89 0.34 15.47 -10.00
N SER A 90 0.52 16.77 -10.16
CA SER A 90 0.04 17.77 -9.21
C SER A 90 -1.49 17.90 -9.25
N LEU A 91 -2.12 17.84 -8.07
CA LEU A 91 -3.52 18.22 -7.84
C LEU A 91 -3.59 19.63 -7.20
N GLY A 92 -2.77 20.56 -7.68
CA GLY A 92 -2.69 21.93 -7.15
C GLY A 92 -1.70 22.09 -6.00
N SER A 93 -0.73 21.19 -5.87
CA SER A 93 0.31 21.27 -4.80
C SER A 93 1.36 22.35 -5.04
N GLY A 94 1.66 22.70 -6.30
CA GLY A 94 2.56 23.79 -6.70
C GLY A 94 4.05 23.60 -6.34
N LEU A 95 4.46 22.44 -5.78
CA LEU A 95 5.82 22.17 -5.30
C LEU A 95 6.27 20.75 -5.64
N LEU A 96 5.89 20.26 -6.81
CA LEU A 96 6.11 18.87 -7.16
C LEU A 96 7.55 18.58 -7.56
N ARG A 97 8.18 19.46 -8.38
CA ARG A 97 9.53 19.26 -8.86
C ARG A 97 10.57 19.17 -7.72
N PRO A 98 10.59 20.08 -6.72
CA PRO A 98 11.51 19.96 -5.60
C PRO A 98 11.33 18.66 -4.77
N LEU A 99 10.09 18.18 -4.62
CA LEU A 99 9.81 16.92 -3.96
C LEU A 99 10.42 15.74 -4.73
N VAL A 100 10.18 15.68 -6.04
CA VAL A 100 10.66 14.58 -6.89
C VAL A 100 12.18 14.60 -7.03
N ASP A 101 12.80 15.78 -7.10
CA ASP A 101 14.27 15.91 -7.12
C ASP A 101 14.90 15.43 -5.80
N ARG A 102 14.21 15.60 -4.65
CA ARG A 102 14.66 15.02 -3.38
C ARG A 102 14.49 13.51 -3.36
N LEU A 103 13.35 12.99 -3.84
CA LEU A 103 13.15 11.56 -3.98
C LEU A 103 14.21 10.91 -4.88
N ALA A 104 14.54 11.53 -6.00
CA ALA A 104 15.60 11.03 -6.88
C ALA A 104 16.95 10.96 -6.17
N ARG A 105 17.30 11.98 -5.36
CA ARG A 105 18.54 11.95 -4.57
C ARG A 105 18.55 10.84 -3.52
N GLU A 106 17.44 10.60 -2.84
CA GLU A 106 17.33 9.50 -1.87
C GLU A 106 17.41 8.13 -2.56
N ILE A 107 16.76 7.95 -3.72
CA ILE A 107 16.85 6.72 -4.53
C ILE A 107 18.31 6.49 -4.99
N ALA A 108 18.98 7.54 -5.45
CA ALA A 108 20.41 7.47 -5.80
C ALA A 108 21.29 7.09 -4.59
N GLY A 109 20.95 7.61 -3.39
CA GLY A 109 21.60 7.25 -2.12
C GLY A 109 21.43 5.78 -1.74
N LEU A 110 20.39 5.11 -2.23
CA LEU A 110 20.16 3.66 -2.08
C LEU A 110 20.97 2.83 -3.10
N GLY A 111 21.71 3.47 -4.01
CA GLY A 111 22.58 2.81 -4.99
C GLY A 111 21.95 2.56 -6.36
N TYR A 112 20.82 3.18 -6.67
CA TYR A 112 20.15 3.05 -7.96
C TYR A 112 20.44 4.23 -8.90
N SER A 113 20.49 3.95 -10.20
CA SER A 113 20.47 5.00 -11.23
C SER A 113 19.04 5.52 -11.41
N VAL A 114 18.84 6.83 -11.29
CA VAL A 114 17.52 7.45 -11.34
C VAL A 114 17.55 8.79 -12.05
N THR A 115 16.50 9.12 -12.79
CA THR A 115 16.33 10.43 -13.43
C THR A 115 14.93 10.97 -13.19
N ALA A 116 14.81 12.30 -13.09
CA ALA A 116 13.54 13.02 -12.99
C ALA A 116 13.30 13.84 -14.25
N ILE A 117 12.17 13.63 -14.93
CA ILE A 117 11.82 14.18 -16.24
C ILE A 117 10.58 15.06 -16.12
N GLY A 118 10.66 16.28 -16.62
CA GLY A 118 9.55 17.22 -16.69
C GLY A 118 9.10 17.53 -18.12
N SER A 119 8.24 18.54 -18.27
CA SER A 119 7.64 18.93 -19.55
C SER A 119 8.64 19.48 -20.57
N GLU A 120 9.88 19.75 -20.19
CA GLU A 120 10.95 20.22 -21.06
C GLU A 120 11.28 19.26 -22.21
N VAL A 121 10.96 17.98 -22.04
CA VAL A 121 11.20 16.94 -23.07
C VAL A 121 9.91 16.45 -23.74
N GLN A 122 8.80 17.19 -23.63
CA GLN A 122 7.51 16.79 -24.20
C GLN A 122 7.56 16.51 -25.72
N SER A 123 8.46 17.18 -26.43
CA SER A 123 8.65 17.05 -27.89
C SER A 123 9.68 15.98 -28.28
N ALA A 124 10.25 15.25 -27.32
CA ALA A 124 11.20 14.21 -27.60
C ALA A 124 10.53 13.04 -28.33
N PRO A 125 11.23 12.34 -29.23
CA PRO A 125 10.70 11.17 -29.92
C PRO A 125 10.52 9.98 -28.95
N THR A 126 9.67 9.03 -29.31
CA THR A 126 9.35 7.87 -28.45
C THR A 126 10.60 7.05 -28.09
N GLU A 127 11.54 6.93 -29.01
CA GLU A 127 12.81 6.21 -28.83
C GLU A 127 13.63 6.81 -27.67
N TRP A 128 13.59 8.14 -27.52
CA TRP A 128 14.28 8.83 -26.44
C TRP A 128 13.77 8.38 -25.07
N PHE A 129 12.45 8.28 -24.89
CA PHE A 129 11.85 7.80 -23.64
C PHE A 129 12.25 6.35 -23.35
N SER A 130 12.21 5.50 -24.35
CA SER A 130 12.63 4.09 -24.24
C SER A 130 14.11 3.96 -23.87
N ASP A 131 14.98 4.81 -24.42
CA ASP A 131 16.42 4.83 -24.10
C ASP A 131 16.67 5.29 -22.66
N VAL A 132 15.96 6.31 -22.19
CA VAL A 132 16.06 6.77 -20.80
C VAL A 132 15.61 5.68 -19.83
N GLU A 133 14.49 5.01 -20.10
CA GLU A 133 13.97 3.93 -19.27
C GLU A 133 14.90 2.70 -19.27
N ARG A 134 15.59 2.44 -20.37
CA ARG A 134 16.56 1.34 -20.47
C ARG A 134 17.88 1.62 -19.74
N THR A 135 18.29 2.88 -19.63
CA THR A 135 19.58 3.29 -19.05
C THR A 135 19.51 3.63 -17.56
N HIS A 136 18.32 3.72 -16.98
CA HIS A 136 18.12 4.01 -15.56
C HIS A 136 17.29 2.92 -14.88
N ASP A 137 17.61 2.62 -13.62
CA ASP A 137 16.82 1.70 -12.81
C ASP A 137 15.44 2.28 -12.49
N PHE A 138 15.36 3.61 -12.31
CA PHE A 138 14.11 4.30 -12.03
C PHE A 138 13.98 5.59 -12.84
N VAL A 139 12.75 5.83 -13.37
CA VAL A 139 12.42 7.08 -14.07
C VAL A 139 11.21 7.74 -13.40
N LEU A 140 11.35 9.02 -13.02
CA LEU A 140 10.34 9.79 -12.31
C LEU A 140 9.82 10.91 -13.22
N TYR A 141 8.62 10.76 -13.77
CA TYR A 141 7.97 11.79 -14.58
C TYR A 141 7.23 12.80 -13.70
N VAL A 142 7.37 14.08 -13.98
CA VAL A 142 6.79 15.19 -13.19
C VAL A 142 5.86 16.02 -14.05
N ALA A 143 4.57 16.07 -13.68
CA ALA A 143 3.57 16.89 -14.35
C ALA A 143 2.90 17.87 -13.37
N GLU A 144 3.34 19.15 -13.42
CA GLU A 144 2.86 20.20 -12.53
C GLU A 144 1.66 20.98 -13.09
N ALA A 145 1.67 21.24 -14.40
CA ALA A 145 0.63 22.01 -15.05
C ALA A 145 -0.65 21.20 -15.20
N PRO A 146 -1.82 21.76 -14.82
CA PRO A 146 -3.11 21.14 -15.10
C PRO A 146 -3.38 21.14 -16.61
N ASP A 147 -4.09 20.12 -17.10
CA ASP A 147 -4.60 19.99 -18.47
C ASP A 147 -3.55 20.19 -19.59
N SER A 148 -2.32 19.76 -19.36
CA SER A 148 -1.26 19.81 -20.39
C SER A 148 -1.17 18.48 -21.16
N GLY A 149 -0.76 18.54 -22.43
CA GLY A 149 -0.44 17.34 -23.22
C GLY A 149 0.62 16.47 -22.54
N TRP A 150 1.54 17.10 -21.80
CA TRP A 150 2.53 16.41 -20.96
C TRP A 150 1.89 15.53 -19.88
N ARG A 151 0.89 16.06 -19.18
CA ARG A 151 0.15 15.29 -18.16
C ARG A 151 -0.50 14.03 -18.74
N HIS A 152 -1.11 14.15 -19.93
CA HIS A 152 -1.70 12.99 -20.61
C HIS A 152 -0.63 11.99 -21.06
N LEU A 153 0.53 12.46 -21.52
CA LEU A 153 1.65 11.59 -21.86
C LEU A 153 2.13 10.85 -20.62
N VAL A 154 2.40 11.55 -19.52
CA VAL A 154 2.83 10.93 -18.24
C VAL A 154 1.84 9.89 -17.78
N ALA A 155 0.53 10.19 -17.80
CA ALA A 155 -0.49 9.24 -17.34
C ALA A 155 -0.50 7.93 -18.16
N ARG A 156 -0.06 7.94 -19.42
CA ARG A 156 -0.01 6.75 -20.31
C ARG A 156 1.33 6.04 -20.33
N GLN A 157 2.39 6.74 -19.91
CA GLN A 157 3.78 6.25 -20.05
C GLN A 157 4.29 5.51 -18.80
N VAL A 158 3.62 5.63 -17.65
CA VAL A 158 4.15 5.16 -16.37
C VAL A 158 3.54 3.85 -15.90
N ASP A 159 4.31 3.04 -15.17
CA ASP A 159 3.86 1.80 -14.54
C ASP A 159 2.93 2.09 -13.37
N ARG A 160 3.20 3.17 -12.62
CA ARG A 160 2.41 3.60 -11.47
C ARG A 160 2.33 5.11 -11.39
N LEU A 161 1.14 5.61 -11.11
CA LEU A 161 0.86 7.02 -11.03
C LEU A 161 0.67 7.47 -9.58
N PHE A 162 1.26 8.60 -9.21
CA PHE A 162 1.05 9.29 -7.95
C PHE A 162 0.35 10.62 -8.16
N HIS A 163 -0.86 10.74 -7.65
CA HIS A 163 -1.51 12.02 -7.51
C HIS A 163 -0.97 12.72 -6.26
N VAL A 164 -0.55 13.97 -6.38
CA VAL A 164 0.04 14.71 -5.28
C VAL A 164 -0.84 15.91 -4.93
N GLY A 165 -1.48 15.83 -3.77
CA GLY A 165 -2.37 16.87 -3.23
C GLY A 165 -1.77 17.55 -2.01
N ARG A 166 -2.47 18.58 -1.51
CA ARG A 166 -2.15 19.26 -0.24
C ARG A 166 -3.04 18.73 0.87
N GLY A 167 -2.44 18.18 1.92
CA GLY A 167 -3.16 17.64 3.07
C GLY A 167 -3.85 18.70 3.95
N ASP A 168 -3.46 19.97 3.82
CA ASP A 168 -4.07 21.11 4.50
C ASP A 168 -5.26 21.71 3.72
N ARG A 169 -5.68 21.09 2.62
CA ARG A 169 -6.80 21.54 1.77
C ARG A 169 -7.76 20.40 1.47
N ASN A 170 -9.00 20.76 1.22
CA ASN A 170 -9.97 19.82 0.68
C ASN A 170 -9.59 19.42 -0.75
N PRO A 171 -9.98 18.20 -1.19
CA PRO A 171 -9.84 17.82 -2.58
C PRO A 171 -10.54 18.83 -3.48
N PRO A 172 -10.05 19.03 -4.72
CA PRO A 172 -10.69 19.92 -5.67
C PRO A 172 -12.14 19.47 -5.87
N ARG A 173 -13.07 20.40 -5.70
CA ARG A 173 -14.50 20.14 -5.96
C ARG A 173 -14.67 19.78 -7.43
N SER A 174 -15.51 18.79 -7.71
CA SER A 174 -15.86 18.30 -9.03
C SER A 174 -16.23 19.44 -9.99
N GLY A 175 -15.25 20.00 -10.68
CA GLY A 175 -15.43 20.74 -11.92
C GLY A 175 -14.91 19.82 -13.04
N ALA A 176 -15.32 20.03 -14.28
CA ALA A 176 -14.96 19.21 -15.43
C ALA A 176 -13.43 18.90 -15.55
N GLY A 177 -12.55 19.78 -15.00
CA GLY A 177 -11.11 19.57 -14.97
C GLY A 177 -10.60 18.62 -13.88
N ALA A 178 -11.22 18.57 -12.69
CA ALA A 178 -10.78 17.68 -11.60
C ALA A 178 -11.31 16.26 -11.79
N ALA A 179 -12.56 16.11 -12.24
CA ALA A 179 -13.12 14.81 -12.60
C ALA A 179 -12.41 14.23 -13.85
N ALA A 180 -12.07 15.06 -14.86
CA ALA A 180 -11.29 14.64 -16.01
C ALA A 180 -9.83 14.29 -15.64
N ALA A 181 -9.27 14.94 -14.60
CA ALA A 181 -7.96 14.64 -14.07
C ALA A 181 -7.91 13.30 -13.31
N LEU A 182 -9.05 12.87 -12.76
CA LEU A 182 -9.22 11.64 -11.98
C LEU A 182 -9.93 10.51 -12.75
N ALA A 183 -10.54 10.80 -13.88
CA ALA A 183 -11.39 9.89 -14.65
C ALA A 183 -10.93 9.72 -16.10
N SER A 184 -9.70 9.26 -16.31
CA SER A 184 -9.36 8.70 -17.63
C SER A 184 -9.94 7.28 -17.76
N PRO A 185 -10.56 6.91 -18.89
CA PRO A 185 -11.02 5.52 -19.14
C PRO A 185 -9.90 4.47 -18.99
N LEU A 186 -8.64 4.88 -19.14
CA LEU A 186 -7.45 4.06 -18.91
C LEU A 186 -7.17 3.84 -17.41
N GLN A 187 -7.71 4.67 -16.52
CA GLN A 187 -7.46 4.62 -15.07
C GLN A 187 -8.17 3.46 -14.36
N ALA A 188 -9.16 2.83 -14.96
CA ALA A 188 -9.81 1.65 -14.36
C ALA A 188 -8.85 0.47 -14.15
N GLN A 189 -7.68 0.49 -14.82
CA GLN A 189 -6.67 -0.56 -14.77
C GLN A 189 -5.30 -0.07 -14.29
N GLN A 190 -5.09 1.24 -14.19
CA GLN A 190 -3.84 1.82 -13.75
C GLN A 190 -3.80 1.93 -12.22
N LEU A 191 -2.68 1.52 -11.62
CA LEU A 191 -2.48 1.67 -10.18
C LEU A 191 -2.16 3.13 -9.85
N VAL A 192 -3.15 3.82 -9.28
CA VAL A 192 -3.02 5.22 -8.87
C VAL A 192 -2.92 5.29 -7.35
N ASP A 193 -1.85 5.86 -6.85
CA ASP A 193 -1.65 6.17 -5.43
C ASP A 193 -1.86 7.67 -5.17
N LEU A 194 -2.16 8.03 -3.93
CA LEU A 194 -2.31 9.41 -3.50
C LEU A 194 -1.22 9.78 -2.49
N ILE A 195 -0.55 10.89 -2.73
CA ILE A 195 0.35 11.52 -1.77
C ILE A 195 -0.30 12.82 -1.29
N LEU A 196 -0.44 12.99 0.01
CA LEU A 196 -0.87 14.24 0.64
C LEU A 196 0.34 14.92 1.30
N LEU A 197 0.67 16.13 0.80
CA LEU A 197 1.77 16.93 1.33
C LEU A 197 1.27 17.82 2.46
N HIS A 198 1.94 17.73 3.60
CA HIS A 198 1.67 18.50 4.80
C HIS A 198 2.76 19.55 5.05
N THR A 199 2.46 20.55 5.86
CA THR A 199 3.47 21.49 6.37
C THR A 199 4.39 20.76 7.36
N PRO A 200 5.65 21.23 7.54
CA PRO A 200 6.60 20.58 8.44
C PRO A 200 6.13 20.49 9.90
N ASP A 201 5.34 21.42 10.33
CA ASP A 201 4.78 21.58 11.69
C ASP A 201 3.48 20.79 11.91
N THR A 202 2.96 20.10 10.90
CA THR A 202 1.75 19.29 11.04
C THR A 202 1.99 18.15 12.04
N SER A 203 1.29 18.19 13.16
CA SER A 203 1.40 17.15 14.19
C SER A 203 0.73 15.84 13.78
N ARG A 204 -0.38 15.91 13.04
CA ARG A 204 -1.12 14.75 12.50
C ARG A 204 -1.91 15.16 11.27
N PRO A 205 -1.99 14.28 10.24
CA PRO A 205 -2.91 14.45 9.13
C PRO A 205 -4.38 14.53 9.58
N SER A 206 -5.22 15.14 8.78
CA SER A 206 -6.66 15.24 9.02
C SER A 206 -7.42 15.45 7.70
N GLY A 207 -8.69 15.01 7.66
CA GLY A 207 -9.56 15.21 6.50
C GLY A 207 -9.24 14.35 5.29
N SER A 208 -8.45 13.29 5.47
CA SER A 208 -7.99 12.43 4.36
C SER A 208 -9.10 11.59 3.75
N GLU A 209 -10.17 11.30 4.52
CA GLU A 209 -11.33 10.56 4.00
C GLU A 209 -11.99 11.27 2.79
N ALA A 210 -12.08 12.60 2.82
CA ALA A 210 -12.61 13.37 1.70
C ALA A 210 -11.77 13.19 0.42
N TRP A 211 -10.45 13.05 0.55
CA TRP A 211 -9.56 12.75 -0.56
C TRP A 211 -9.72 11.32 -1.07
N LEU A 212 -9.91 10.34 -0.19
CA LEU A 212 -10.15 8.95 -0.56
C LEU A 212 -11.47 8.78 -1.33
N ASP A 213 -12.51 9.52 -0.94
CA ASP A 213 -13.82 9.47 -1.62
C ASP A 213 -13.77 10.02 -3.04
N VAL A 214 -12.95 11.05 -3.27
CA VAL A 214 -12.79 11.68 -4.59
C VAL A 214 -11.79 10.95 -5.47
N ALA A 215 -10.60 10.64 -4.94
CA ALA A 215 -9.48 10.11 -5.72
C ALA A 215 -9.52 8.58 -5.85
N ARG A 216 -10.16 7.87 -4.92
CA ARG A 216 -10.22 6.40 -4.85
C ARG A 216 -8.87 5.73 -5.13
N PRO A 217 -7.79 6.14 -4.45
CA PRO A 217 -6.47 5.62 -4.73
C PRO A 217 -6.30 4.18 -4.25
N ALA A 218 -5.37 3.45 -4.84
CA ALA A 218 -4.98 2.13 -4.36
C ALA A 218 -4.29 2.22 -2.99
N ARG A 219 -3.45 3.26 -2.77
CA ARG A 219 -2.76 3.53 -1.50
C ARG A 219 -2.72 5.02 -1.23
N LEU A 220 -2.69 5.39 0.06
CA LEU A 220 -2.53 6.76 0.53
C LEU A 220 -1.22 6.89 1.31
N PHE A 221 -0.48 7.97 1.04
CA PHE A 221 0.75 8.33 1.72
C PHE A 221 0.71 9.77 2.22
N HIS A 222 1.18 9.99 3.43
CA HIS A 222 1.37 11.32 4.00
C HIS A 222 2.85 11.66 4.05
N LEU A 223 3.22 12.81 3.52
CA LEU A 223 4.58 13.34 3.55
C LEU A 223 4.57 14.77 4.10
N ARG A 224 5.41 15.06 5.06
CA ARG A 224 5.72 16.44 5.46
C ARG A 224 6.73 17.02 4.48
N ARG A 225 6.48 18.23 4.05
CA ARG A 225 7.47 18.97 3.25
C ARG A 225 8.73 19.15 4.07
N ASP A 226 9.88 18.98 3.44
CA ASP A 226 11.20 19.17 4.07
C ASP A 226 11.52 18.22 5.25
N HIS A 227 10.84 17.08 5.33
CA HIS A 227 11.07 16.05 6.35
C HIS A 227 11.78 14.84 5.72
N ASP A 228 13.10 14.70 6.00
CA ASP A 228 13.96 13.71 5.35
C ASP A 228 13.49 12.27 5.56
N ALA A 229 13.03 11.93 6.77
CA ALA A 229 12.55 10.58 7.04
C ALA A 229 11.31 10.19 6.22
N ASP A 230 10.42 11.15 5.90
CA ASP A 230 9.25 10.88 5.06
C ASP A 230 9.66 10.69 3.60
N ILE A 231 10.66 11.45 3.11
CA ILE A 231 11.22 11.30 1.77
C ILE A 231 11.98 9.96 1.66
N ALA A 232 12.82 9.62 2.62
CA ALA A 232 13.54 8.34 2.67
C ALA A 232 12.56 7.15 2.71
N ARG A 233 11.46 7.25 3.48
CA ARG A 233 10.38 6.25 3.46
C ARG A 233 9.80 6.09 2.06
N MET A 234 9.47 7.20 1.39
CA MET A 234 8.90 7.15 0.04
C MET A 234 9.88 6.55 -0.97
N ALA A 235 11.18 6.89 -0.88
CA ALA A 235 12.22 6.28 -1.71
C ALA A 235 12.27 4.76 -1.53
N ARG A 236 12.22 4.25 -0.28
CA ARG A 236 12.15 2.79 -0.03
C ARG A 236 10.87 2.16 -0.60
N ILE A 237 9.74 2.86 -0.56
CA ILE A 237 8.48 2.36 -1.14
C ILE A 237 8.59 2.24 -2.66
N LEU A 238 9.19 3.24 -3.33
CA LEU A 238 9.38 3.22 -4.78
C LEU A 238 10.36 2.15 -5.23
N THR A 239 11.39 1.88 -4.44
CA THR A 239 12.46 0.92 -4.75
C THR A 239 12.19 -0.50 -4.24
N GLY A 240 10.98 -0.78 -3.71
CA GLY A 240 10.64 -2.09 -3.17
C GLY A 240 11.40 -2.47 -1.88
N GLN A 241 12.06 -1.51 -1.22
CA GLN A 241 12.83 -1.73 0.03
C GLN A 241 12.07 -1.33 1.30
N SER A 242 10.78 -1.00 1.18
CA SER A 242 9.95 -0.65 2.33
C SER A 242 9.81 -1.83 3.29
N VAL A 243 9.77 -1.55 4.60
CA VAL A 243 9.62 -2.57 5.64
C VAL A 243 8.19 -2.55 6.18
N GLY A 244 7.49 -3.67 6.06
CA GLY A 244 6.18 -3.89 6.65
C GLY A 244 6.28 -4.61 8.00
N LEU A 245 5.70 -4.04 9.05
CA LEU A 245 5.63 -4.68 10.37
C LEU A 245 4.22 -5.23 10.61
N VAL A 246 4.12 -6.54 10.90
CA VAL A 246 2.85 -7.22 11.20
C VAL A 246 2.88 -7.77 12.62
N LEU A 247 1.98 -7.30 13.46
CA LEU A 247 1.88 -7.68 14.87
C LEU A 247 0.65 -8.60 15.09
N SER A 248 0.92 -9.85 15.49
CA SER A 248 -0.13 -10.84 15.75
C SER A 248 -0.92 -10.54 17.01
N GLY A 249 -2.12 -11.11 17.12
CA GLY A 249 -2.90 -11.14 18.35
C GLY A 249 -2.26 -12.05 19.39
N GLY A 250 -2.56 -11.82 20.67
CA GLY A 250 -2.01 -12.63 21.75
C GLY A 250 -2.48 -12.22 23.16
N GLY A 251 -3.49 -11.33 23.27
CA GLY A 251 -3.91 -10.78 24.55
C GLY A 251 -2.75 -10.13 25.29
N ALA A 252 -2.55 -10.42 26.56
CA ALA A 252 -1.46 -9.87 27.35
C ALA A 252 -0.04 -10.22 26.82
N ARG A 253 0.13 -11.32 26.10
CA ARG A 253 1.41 -11.68 25.48
C ARG A 253 1.85 -10.71 24.40
N ALA A 254 0.90 -10.01 23.76
CA ALA A 254 1.19 -9.01 22.74
C ALA A 254 1.90 -7.75 23.29
N TYR A 255 2.02 -7.58 24.60
CA TYR A 255 2.86 -6.53 25.18
C TYR A 255 4.33 -6.71 24.84
N ALA A 256 4.79 -7.92 24.49
CA ALA A 256 6.11 -8.19 23.98
C ALA A 256 6.39 -7.40 22.65
N HIS A 257 5.36 -7.08 21.89
CA HIS A 257 5.50 -6.27 20.67
C HIS A 257 6.04 -4.87 20.97
N ILE A 258 5.78 -4.28 22.15
CA ILE A 258 6.33 -2.99 22.56
C ILE A 258 7.86 -3.07 22.60
N GLY A 259 8.41 -4.14 23.21
CA GLY A 259 9.84 -4.38 23.24
C GLY A 259 10.43 -4.67 21.86
N ALA A 260 9.71 -5.41 21.01
CA ALA A 260 10.13 -5.68 19.63
C ALA A 260 10.20 -4.39 18.79
N VAL A 261 9.18 -3.53 18.88
CA VAL A 261 9.19 -2.21 18.19
C VAL A 261 10.36 -1.34 18.67
N ARG A 262 10.60 -1.30 19.98
CA ARG A 262 11.75 -0.58 20.56
C ARG A 262 13.06 -1.11 19.99
N ALA A 263 13.28 -2.42 19.99
CA ALA A 263 14.50 -3.04 19.48
C ALA A 263 14.73 -2.77 17.97
N LEU A 264 13.66 -2.74 17.17
CA LEU A 264 13.73 -2.36 15.75
C LEU A 264 14.18 -0.91 15.59
N ARG A 265 13.56 0.01 16.35
CA ARG A 265 13.91 1.44 16.34
C ARG A 265 15.36 1.69 16.79
N GLU A 266 15.80 1.04 17.88
CA GLU A 266 17.18 1.14 18.41
C GLU A 266 18.22 0.66 17.39
N ARG A 267 17.85 -0.27 16.52
CA ARG A 267 18.69 -0.78 15.44
C ARG A 267 18.54 -0.05 14.11
N GLY A 268 17.77 1.03 14.09
CA GLY A 268 17.54 1.81 12.88
C GLY A 268 16.77 1.06 11.79
N VAL A 269 16.05 -0.01 12.13
CA VAL A 269 15.20 -0.72 11.17
C VAL A 269 13.98 0.17 10.87
N PRO A 270 13.76 0.59 9.61
CA PRO A 270 12.63 1.42 9.28
C PRO A 270 11.32 0.64 9.41
N ILE A 271 10.24 1.33 9.74
CA ILE A 271 8.89 0.79 9.74
C ILE A 271 8.09 1.68 8.80
N ASP A 272 7.71 1.15 7.63
CA ASP A 272 7.09 1.92 6.56
C ASP A 272 5.60 1.60 6.40
N PHE A 273 5.19 0.38 6.75
CA PHE A 273 3.81 -0.09 6.77
C PHE A 273 3.52 -0.83 8.07
N LEU A 274 2.28 -0.73 8.54
CA LEU A 274 1.85 -1.36 9.78
C LEU A 274 0.60 -2.20 9.58
N GLY A 275 0.60 -3.38 10.16
CA GLY A 275 -0.56 -4.24 10.21
C GLY A 275 -0.66 -4.96 11.55
N GLY A 276 -1.88 -5.31 11.97
CA GLY A 276 -2.02 -6.04 13.20
C GLY A 276 -3.37 -6.68 13.43
N VAL A 277 -3.41 -7.54 14.45
CA VAL A 277 -4.62 -8.24 14.90
C VAL A 277 -4.72 -8.13 16.41
N SER A 278 -5.94 -7.90 16.91
CA SER A 278 -6.20 -7.90 18.35
C SER A 278 -5.26 -6.92 19.08
N MET A 279 -4.66 -7.32 20.19
CA MET A 279 -3.70 -6.47 20.92
C MET A 279 -2.47 -6.07 20.06
N GLY A 280 -2.08 -6.89 19.06
CA GLY A 280 -1.06 -6.49 18.11
C GLY A 280 -1.49 -5.29 17.26
N ALA A 281 -2.79 -5.22 16.89
CA ALA A 281 -3.34 -4.05 16.17
C ALA A 281 -3.30 -2.79 17.05
N VAL A 282 -3.54 -2.91 18.35
CA VAL A 282 -3.47 -1.78 19.30
C VAL A 282 -2.04 -1.24 19.38
N VAL A 283 -1.03 -2.11 19.46
CA VAL A 283 0.38 -1.70 19.46
C VAL A 283 0.76 -1.07 18.12
N ALA A 284 0.39 -1.71 17.00
CA ALA A 284 0.63 -1.18 15.66
C ALA A 284 -0.01 0.21 15.45
N ALA A 285 -1.25 0.40 15.93
CA ALA A 285 -1.94 1.69 15.89
C ALA A 285 -1.18 2.78 16.67
N GLY A 286 -0.64 2.45 17.85
CA GLY A 286 0.19 3.38 18.62
C GLY A 286 1.46 3.79 17.85
N VAL A 287 2.10 2.86 17.15
CA VAL A 287 3.24 3.18 16.26
C VAL A 287 2.79 4.10 15.13
N ALA A 288 1.64 3.80 14.48
CA ALA A 288 1.10 4.62 13.39
C ALA A 288 0.65 6.02 13.84
N MET A 289 0.25 6.17 15.10
CA MET A 289 -0.03 7.45 15.77
C MET A 289 1.24 8.26 16.05
N GLY A 290 2.42 7.68 15.87
CA GLY A 290 3.70 8.31 16.17
C GLY A 290 4.08 8.28 17.66
N TRP A 291 3.49 7.39 18.48
CA TRP A 291 3.87 7.30 19.88
C TRP A 291 5.33 6.83 20.04
N GLY A 292 6.08 7.59 20.84
CA GLY A 292 7.41 7.15 21.27
C GLY A 292 7.33 5.98 22.25
N ASP A 293 8.48 5.33 22.52
CA ASP A 293 8.50 4.10 23.32
C ASP A 293 7.96 4.29 24.73
N ALA A 294 8.32 5.37 25.42
CA ALA A 294 7.81 5.69 26.75
C ALA A 294 6.31 6.01 26.75
N GLU A 295 5.83 6.72 25.73
CA GLU A 295 4.41 7.02 25.56
C GLU A 295 3.61 5.75 25.26
N MET A 296 4.10 4.89 24.39
CA MET A 296 3.51 3.61 24.05
C MET A 296 3.33 2.75 25.30
N GLU A 297 4.41 2.56 26.07
CA GLU A 297 4.38 1.78 27.30
C GLU A 297 3.39 2.37 28.32
N ARG A 298 3.43 3.67 28.55
CA ARG A 298 2.53 4.35 29.48
C ARG A 298 1.06 4.19 29.08
N ARG A 299 0.72 4.47 27.82
CA ARG A 299 -0.68 4.42 27.33
C ARG A 299 -1.25 3.00 27.35
N ILE A 300 -0.47 2.03 26.91
CA ILE A 300 -0.92 0.62 26.89
C ILE A 300 -1.04 0.08 28.32
N ARG A 301 -0.10 0.41 29.20
CA ARG A 301 -0.20 0.05 30.63
C ARG A 301 -1.43 0.67 31.30
N GLU A 302 -1.69 1.95 31.05
CA GLU A 302 -2.87 2.64 31.54
C GLU A 302 -4.16 2.00 31.03
N ALA A 303 -4.26 1.75 29.72
CA ALA A 303 -5.47 1.23 29.09
C ALA A 303 -5.83 -0.20 29.51
N PHE A 304 -4.83 -1.07 29.68
CA PHE A 304 -5.07 -2.52 29.78
C PHE A 304 -4.47 -3.20 31.01
N VAL A 305 -3.63 -2.53 31.79
CA VAL A 305 -2.98 -3.12 32.97
C VAL A 305 -3.42 -2.45 34.25
N THR A 306 -3.27 -1.11 34.35
CA THR A 306 -3.55 -0.35 35.58
C THR A 306 -5.05 -0.24 35.85
N THR A 307 -5.83 -0.13 34.80
CA THR A 307 -7.29 -0.06 34.86
C THR A 307 -7.86 -1.31 34.22
N SER A 308 -8.36 -2.24 34.99
CA SER A 308 -8.97 -3.48 34.46
C SER A 308 -10.09 -3.18 33.47
N PRO A 309 -9.86 -3.20 32.15
CA PRO A 309 -10.90 -2.86 31.17
C PRO A 309 -11.98 -3.93 31.03
N LEU A 310 -11.77 -5.10 31.66
CA LEU A 310 -12.68 -6.24 31.63
C LEU A 310 -13.46 -6.44 32.95
N ASP A 311 -13.48 -5.45 33.83
CA ASP A 311 -14.21 -5.54 35.10
C ASP A 311 -15.65 -4.97 35.05
N ASP A 312 -16.14 -4.64 33.85
CA ASP A 312 -17.55 -4.35 33.58
C ASP A 312 -18.36 -5.64 33.32
N ILE A 313 -18.40 -6.52 34.35
CA ILE A 313 -18.92 -7.86 34.26
C ILE A 313 -20.40 -7.87 33.85
N ALA A 314 -20.75 -8.73 32.91
CA ALA A 314 -22.10 -8.97 32.42
C ALA A 314 -22.56 -10.39 32.76
N VAL A 315 -23.88 -10.63 32.70
CA VAL A 315 -24.40 -11.99 32.69
C VAL A 315 -23.90 -12.67 31.41
N PRO A 316 -23.19 -13.80 31.47
CA PRO A 316 -22.44 -14.37 30.35
C PRO A 316 -23.33 -15.08 29.30
N LEU A 317 -24.31 -14.37 28.73
CA LEU A 317 -25.14 -14.87 27.64
C LEU A 317 -24.41 -14.81 26.29
N LEU A 318 -23.68 -13.71 26.02
CA LEU A 318 -22.90 -13.49 24.80
C LEU A 318 -21.42 -13.26 25.12
N ALA A 319 -21.13 -12.58 26.24
CA ALA A 319 -19.78 -12.27 26.69
C ALA A 319 -19.76 -12.09 28.21
N MET A 320 -18.57 -12.22 28.82
CA MET A 320 -18.37 -12.00 30.24
C MET A 320 -18.40 -10.53 30.68
N THR A 321 -18.25 -9.60 29.72
CA THR A 321 -18.22 -8.15 29.98
C THR A 321 -19.21 -7.40 29.08
N HIS A 322 -19.61 -6.19 29.47
CA HIS A 322 -20.38 -5.29 28.62
C HIS A 322 -19.52 -4.63 27.54
N GLY A 323 -18.20 -4.57 27.70
CA GLY A 323 -17.26 -3.93 26.78
C GLY A 323 -17.27 -2.39 26.79
N MET A 324 -18.03 -1.77 27.70
CA MET A 324 -18.14 -0.31 27.80
C MET A 324 -16.80 0.32 28.19
N LYS A 325 -16.11 -0.26 29.17
CA LYS A 325 -14.80 0.24 29.62
C LYS A 325 -13.73 0.14 28.54
N VAL A 326 -13.75 -0.93 27.74
CA VAL A 326 -12.86 -1.05 26.57
C VAL A 326 -13.13 0.06 25.56
N ASN A 327 -14.42 0.34 25.27
CA ASN A 327 -14.79 1.43 24.35
C ASN A 327 -14.32 2.79 24.86
N GLU A 328 -14.50 3.07 26.16
CA GLU A 328 -14.01 4.31 26.81
C GLU A 328 -12.49 4.43 26.72
N ARG A 329 -11.72 3.35 26.92
CA ARG A 329 -10.26 3.35 26.81
C ARG A 329 -9.80 3.60 25.39
N LEU A 330 -10.42 2.92 24.42
CA LEU A 330 -10.12 3.18 23.02
C LEU A 330 -10.44 4.63 22.62
N ALA A 331 -11.58 5.16 23.05
CA ALA A 331 -11.93 6.57 22.81
C ALA A 331 -10.95 7.53 23.50
N HIS A 332 -10.52 7.25 24.73
CA HIS A 332 -9.56 8.08 25.45
C HIS A 332 -8.18 8.14 24.78
N HIS A 333 -7.65 7.00 24.31
CA HIS A 333 -6.29 6.92 23.78
C HIS A 333 -6.20 7.21 22.28
N PHE A 334 -7.21 6.89 21.49
CA PHE A 334 -7.21 7.04 20.03
C PHE A 334 -8.15 8.14 19.54
N GLY A 335 -9.10 8.62 20.38
CA GLY A 335 -10.04 9.67 20.01
C GLY A 335 -10.86 9.34 18.76
N ASP A 336 -11.12 10.37 17.94
CA ASP A 336 -11.85 10.26 16.68
C ASP A 336 -10.91 10.24 15.46
N VAL A 337 -9.72 9.65 15.63
CA VAL A 337 -8.74 9.52 14.54
C VAL A 337 -9.26 8.57 13.47
N GLN A 338 -9.22 8.99 12.22
CA GLN A 338 -9.47 8.13 11.08
C GLN A 338 -8.21 7.31 10.76
N ILE A 339 -8.37 6.07 10.30
CA ILE A 339 -7.23 5.27 9.83
C ILE A 339 -6.49 6.00 8.71
N ALA A 340 -7.23 6.66 7.83
CA ALA A 340 -6.68 7.46 6.75
C ALA A 340 -5.85 8.68 7.20
N ASP A 341 -5.98 9.12 8.46
CA ASP A 341 -5.23 10.25 9.03
C ASP A 341 -3.99 9.82 9.84
N LEU A 342 -3.53 8.59 9.65
CA LEU A 342 -2.29 8.09 10.26
C LEU A 342 -1.09 8.42 9.36
N TRP A 343 0.06 8.76 9.98
CA TRP A 343 1.29 9.03 9.24
C TRP A 343 1.82 7.86 8.42
N LEU A 344 1.63 6.65 8.94
CA LEU A 344 2.04 5.41 8.27
C LEU A 344 0.81 4.66 7.76
N PRO A 345 0.86 4.06 6.57
CA PRO A 345 -0.17 3.15 6.11
C PRO A 345 -0.41 2.05 7.13
N PHE A 346 -1.65 1.89 7.54
CA PHE A 346 -2.05 0.97 8.60
C PHE A 346 -3.27 0.14 8.19
N PHE A 347 -3.30 -1.09 8.64
CA PHE A 347 -4.51 -1.89 8.64
C PHE A 347 -4.62 -2.73 9.92
N CYS A 348 -5.85 -3.07 10.31
CA CYS A 348 -6.09 -4.14 11.25
C CYS A 348 -7.14 -5.12 10.71
N VAL A 349 -7.22 -6.29 11.33
CA VAL A 349 -8.09 -7.37 10.83
C VAL A 349 -9.06 -7.80 11.94
N SER A 350 -10.33 -8.00 11.56
CA SER A 350 -11.35 -8.67 12.34
C SER A 350 -11.87 -9.91 11.61
N SER A 351 -12.51 -10.82 12.33
CA SER A 351 -13.23 -11.95 11.75
C SER A 351 -14.71 -11.59 11.60
N ASN A 352 -15.25 -11.72 10.41
CA ASN A 352 -16.64 -11.41 10.09
C ASN A 352 -17.46 -12.69 10.14
N LEU A 353 -18.29 -12.85 11.17
CA LEU A 353 -19.13 -14.04 11.38
C LEU A 353 -20.31 -14.09 10.42
N THR A 354 -20.72 -12.95 9.85
CA THR A 354 -21.82 -12.88 8.90
C THR A 354 -21.41 -13.48 7.55
N THR A 355 -20.18 -13.21 7.11
CA THR A 355 -19.66 -13.68 5.81
C THR A 355 -18.80 -14.93 5.90
N GLY A 356 -18.33 -15.29 7.10
CA GLY A 356 -17.38 -16.40 7.31
C GLY A 356 -15.95 -16.08 6.85
N ALA A 357 -15.61 -14.82 6.58
CA ALA A 357 -14.31 -14.37 6.10
C ALA A 357 -13.67 -13.37 7.08
N TYR A 358 -12.37 -13.12 6.94
CA TYR A 358 -11.76 -12.01 7.67
C TYR A 358 -12.04 -10.68 6.95
N GLN A 359 -12.11 -9.60 7.72
CA GLN A 359 -12.31 -8.24 7.22
C GLN A 359 -11.08 -7.38 7.53
N VAL A 360 -10.55 -6.71 6.50
CA VAL A 360 -9.40 -5.81 6.62
C VAL A 360 -9.91 -4.38 6.75
N HIS A 361 -9.56 -3.72 7.84
CA HIS A 361 -9.92 -2.31 8.09
C HIS A 361 -8.75 -1.41 7.68
N ARG A 362 -8.96 -0.63 6.62
CA ARG A 362 -8.02 0.39 6.10
C ARG A 362 -8.58 1.81 6.13
N ARG A 363 -9.86 1.95 6.48
CA ARG A 363 -10.61 3.21 6.52
C ARG A 363 -11.53 3.24 7.74
N GLY A 364 -12.07 4.41 8.02
CA GLY A 364 -13.00 4.64 9.13
C GLY A 364 -12.29 4.95 10.44
N LEU A 365 -13.08 5.04 11.51
CA LEU A 365 -12.57 5.38 12.85
C LEU A 365 -11.65 4.28 13.38
N LEU A 366 -10.41 4.68 13.72
CA LEU A 366 -9.39 3.77 14.23
C LEU A 366 -9.87 3.00 15.46
N ARG A 367 -10.51 3.68 16.43
CA ARG A 367 -11.03 3.06 17.67
C ARG A 367 -12.09 2.00 17.39
N GLU A 368 -12.92 2.15 16.36
CA GLU A 368 -13.95 1.18 15.98
C GLU A 368 -13.34 -0.05 15.30
N ALA A 369 -12.39 0.17 14.40
CA ALA A 369 -11.64 -0.90 13.77
C ALA A 369 -10.85 -1.74 14.82
N LEU A 370 -10.18 -1.06 15.78
CA LEU A 370 -9.50 -1.72 16.88
C LEU A 370 -10.49 -2.47 17.77
N ARG A 371 -11.66 -1.85 18.08
CA ARG A 371 -12.71 -2.50 18.87
C ARG A 371 -13.18 -3.81 18.22
N ALA A 372 -13.39 -3.82 16.92
CA ALA A 372 -13.74 -5.03 16.19
C ALA A 372 -12.61 -6.07 16.26
N SER A 373 -11.36 -5.65 16.06
CA SER A 373 -10.19 -6.51 16.04
C SER A 373 -9.87 -7.19 17.39
N ILE A 374 -10.27 -6.57 18.52
CA ILE A 374 -10.05 -7.11 19.88
C ILE A 374 -11.29 -7.78 20.49
N SER A 375 -12.38 -7.92 19.76
CA SER A 375 -13.65 -8.52 20.24
C SER A 375 -13.53 -10.02 20.44
N LEU A 376 -12.74 -10.46 21.43
CA LEU A 376 -12.52 -11.88 21.72
C LEU A 376 -13.84 -12.55 22.13
N PRO A 377 -14.30 -13.57 21.36
CA PRO A 377 -15.57 -14.26 21.66
C PRO A 377 -15.63 -14.81 23.10
N GLY A 378 -16.76 -14.61 23.73
CA GLY A 378 -16.99 -15.01 25.13
C GLY A 378 -16.44 -14.03 26.17
N VAL A 379 -15.46 -13.18 25.82
CA VAL A 379 -14.87 -12.14 26.70
C VAL A 379 -15.52 -10.79 26.46
N LEU A 380 -15.50 -10.33 25.21
CA LEU A 380 -16.09 -9.06 24.77
C LEU A 380 -17.28 -9.32 23.84
N PRO A 381 -18.34 -8.50 23.90
CA PRO A 381 -19.41 -8.56 22.92
C PRO A 381 -18.87 -8.33 21.51
N PRO A 382 -19.43 -9.00 20.49
CA PRO A 382 -19.10 -8.70 19.10
C PRO A 382 -19.29 -7.22 18.78
N ALA A 383 -18.47 -6.69 17.89
CA ALA A 383 -18.71 -5.40 17.27
C ALA A 383 -19.65 -5.56 16.07
N THR A 384 -20.38 -4.50 15.72
CA THR A 384 -21.25 -4.48 14.54
C THR A 384 -20.85 -3.33 13.63
N SER A 385 -20.77 -3.58 12.32
CA SER A 385 -20.54 -2.56 11.29
C SER A 385 -21.21 -3.01 9.99
N ASP A 386 -21.95 -2.11 9.35
CA ASP A 386 -22.60 -2.35 8.05
C ASP A 386 -23.38 -3.69 7.97
N ASN A 387 -24.20 -3.98 9.01
CA ASN A 387 -24.94 -5.21 9.18
C ASN A 387 -24.08 -6.50 9.33
N ASN A 388 -22.77 -6.35 9.56
CA ASN A 388 -21.88 -7.47 9.86
C ASN A 388 -21.63 -7.61 11.36
N VAL A 389 -21.45 -8.85 11.80
CA VAL A 389 -21.05 -9.22 13.15
C VAL A 389 -19.56 -9.52 13.15
N LEU A 390 -18.78 -8.69 13.84
CA LEU A 390 -17.33 -8.72 13.84
C LEU A 390 -16.80 -9.18 15.19
N VAL A 391 -15.85 -10.11 15.17
CA VAL A 391 -15.14 -10.60 16.34
C VAL A 391 -13.63 -10.50 16.14
N ASP A 392 -12.86 -10.85 17.18
CA ASP A 392 -11.39 -10.81 17.16
C ASP A 392 -10.82 -11.45 15.88
N GLY A 393 -9.90 -10.75 15.25
CA GLY A 393 -9.28 -11.21 14.02
C GLY A 393 -8.52 -12.53 14.16
N ALA A 394 -8.04 -12.84 15.37
CA ALA A 394 -7.34 -14.08 15.65
C ALA A 394 -8.18 -15.34 15.41
N VAL A 395 -9.51 -15.22 15.36
CA VAL A 395 -10.42 -16.37 15.08
C VAL A 395 -10.17 -16.93 13.69
N LEU A 396 -10.02 -16.08 12.67
CA LEU A 396 -9.82 -16.51 11.28
C LEU A 396 -8.41 -16.20 10.75
N LYS A 397 -7.77 -15.10 11.22
CA LYS A 397 -6.52 -14.60 10.64
C LYS A 397 -5.62 -13.92 11.68
N ASN A 398 -4.91 -14.70 12.47
CA ASN A 398 -4.09 -14.15 13.57
C ASN A 398 -2.79 -13.48 13.12
N PHE A 399 -2.27 -13.79 11.93
CA PHE A 399 -1.05 -13.20 11.37
C PHE A 399 -1.25 -12.87 9.89
N PRO A 400 -1.69 -11.62 9.56
CA PRO A 400 -2.07 -11.22 8.21
C PRO A 400 -0.86 -10.76 7.35
N ALA A 401 0.19 -11.57 7.26
CA ALA A 401 1.36 -11.26 6.44
C ALA A 401 1.06 -11.20 4.93
N ASP A 402 0.09 -11.98 4.46
CA ASP A 402 -0.42 -11.93 3.09
C ASP A 402 -1.10 -10.60 2.77
N VAL A 403 -1.86 -10.03 3.70
CA VAL A 403 -2.46 -8.70 3.58
C VAL A 403 -1.37 -7.62 3.47
N MET A 404 -0.30 -7.74 4.27
CA MET A 404 0.86 -6.85 4.17
C MET A 404 1.57 -7.00 2.83
N ARG A 405 1.78 -8.24 2.36
CA ARG A 405 2.42 -8.51 1.07
C ARG A 405 1.66 -7.93 -0.11
N ALA A 406 0.32 -7.90 -0.06
CA ALA A 406 -0.50 -7.24 -1.05
C ALA A 406 -0.41 -5.70 -0.99
N SER A 407 0.07 -5.12 0.10
CA SER A 407 0.13 -3.68 0.32
C SER A 407 1.48 -3.05 -0.07
N GLN A 408 2.57 -3.84 -0.06
CA GLN A 408 3.93 -3.35 -0.30
C GLN A 408 4.86 -4.47 -0.82
N LEU A 409 5.98 -4.11 -1.42
CA LEU A 409 6.88 -5.02 -2.14
C LEU A 409 8.10 -5.47 -1.30
N GLY A 410 8.43 -4.75 -0.25
CA GLY A 410 9.63 -5.00 0.55
C GLY A 410 9.46 -6.09 1.61
N PRO A 411 10.46 -6.29 2.48
CA PRO A 411 10.44 -7.29 3.53
C PRO A 411 9.32 -7.07 4.55
N ILE A 412 8.85 -8.17 5.14
CA ILE A 412 7.84 -8.20 6.21
C ILE A 412 8.50 -8.77 7.46
N VAL A 413 8.35 -8.06 8.56
CA VAL A 413 8.81 -8.43 9.90
C VAL A 413 7.63 -8.75 10.81
#